data_0ce0794c0a6194c7cb30cd93055ba4ec
#
_entry.id   0ce0794c0a6194c7cb30cd93055ba4ec
#
_cell.length_a   1.000
_cell.length_b   1.000
_cell.length_c   1.000
_cell.angle_alpha   90.00
_cell.angle_beta   90.00
_cell.angle_gamma   90.00
#
_symmetry.space_group_name_H-M   'P 1'
#
loop_
_entity.id
_entity.type
_entity.pdbx_description
1 polymer ?
#
loop_
_entity_poly.entity_id
_entity_poly.type
_entity_poly.pdbx_seq_one_letter_code
_entity_poly.pdbx_strand_id
1 'polypeptide(L)'
;PDRGRPRHGTGGLKRSMTTAVIAHASNRVPLWLKFAYTAFMIVLVPVYWHSYGPTNFLYFCDIALFLTLAGLWLDSSLLISMCAVGILAMQTFWVVDFALNSFGAPVTGVTDYMFKHENSLFLRGLSLYHGWLPFLLAYLVWQLGYDRRGFPAWTIVAWALMLTCFFFMPGPDPNAGLTPVNINYVWGPSDVAAQTWVPPY
;
A
#
# COMPACT_ATOMS: atom_id res chain seq x y z
N PRO A 1 -38.02 61.30 -16.51
CA PRO A 1 -36.71 60.79 -16.07
C PRO A 1 -36.89 59.42 -15.40
N ASP A 2 -36.69 58.39 -16.20
CA ASP A 2 -36.85 57.01 -15.80
C ASP A 2 -35.47 56.52 -15.35
N ARG A 3 -35.35 56.12 -14.07
CA ARG A 3 -34.13 55.56 -13.50
C ARG A 3 -34.19 54.05 -13.60
N GLY A 4 -33.49 53.47 -14.60
CA GLY A 4 -33.32 52.06 -14.77
C GLY A 4 -32.66 51.40 -13.55
N ARG A 5 -33.36 50.39 -12.95
CA ARG A 5 -32.82 49.50 -11.92
C ARG A 5 -31.89 48.46 -12.55
N PRO A 6 -30.72 48.19 -11.98
CA PRO A 6 -29.90 47.10 -12.46
C PRO A 6 -30.53 45.75 -12.07
N ARG A 7 -30.75 44.87 -13.03
CA ARG A 7 -31.14 43.48 -12.82
C ARG A 7 -29.94 42.71 -12.25
N HIS A 8 -30.00 42.40 -10.95
CA HIS A 8 -29.04 41.46 -10.33
C HIS A 8 -29.19 40.08 -10.96
N GLY A 9 -28.12 39.65 -11.62
CA GLY A 9 -28.07 38.38 -12.33
C GLY A 9 -27.95 37.18 -11.40
N THR A 10 -29.05 36.42 -11.25
CA THR A 10 -29.08 35.10 -10.56
C THR A 10 -28.40 34.00 -11.36
N GLY A 11 -27.84 34.30 -12.53
CA GLY A 11 -27.16 33.31 -13.40
C GLY A 11 -25.77 32.89 -12.94
N GLY A 12 -25.05 33.77 -12.24
CA GLY A 12 -23.67 33.48 -11.78
C GLY A 12 -23.59 32.46 -10.68
N LEU A 13 -24.54 32.51 -9.73
CA LEU A 13 -24.53 31.57 -8.58
C LEU A 13 -24.87 30.15 -8.99
N LYS A 14 -25.84 29.95 -9.91
CA LYS A 14 -26.20 28.61 -10.43
C LYS A 14 -25.06 28.01 -11.24
N ARG A 15 -24.33 28.78 -12.03
CA ARG A 15 -23.20 28.31 -12.83
C ARG A 15 -22.02 27.90 -11.97
N SER A 16 -21.73 28.66 -10.90
CA SER A 16 -20.68 28.33 -9.92
C SER A 16 -20.99 27.06 -9.14
N MET A 17 -22.23 26.86 -8.69
CA MET A 17 -22.65 25.67 -7.98
C MET A 17 -22.63 24.42 -8.88
N THR A 18 -23.06 24.53 -10.14
CA THR A 18 -23.04 23.41 -11.10
C THR A 18 -21.60 23.01 -11.41
N THR A 19 -20.69 23.96 -11.57
CA THR A 19 -19.25 23.67 -11.81
C THR A 19 -18.60 23.01 -10.60
N ALA A 20 -18.93 23.46 -9.37
CA ALA A 20 -18.43 22.85 -8.14
C ALA A 20 -18.96 21.42 -7.92
N VAL A 21 -20.23 21.16 -8.24
CA VAL A 21 -20.84 19.83 -8.15
C VAL A 21 -20.24 18.88 -9.20
N ILE A 22 -19.98 19.35 -10.42
CA ILE A 22 -19.34 18.56 -11.48
C ILE A 22 -17.88 18.27 -11.12
N ALA A 23 -17.13 19.24 -10.56
CA ALA A 23 -15.76 19.03 -10.09
C ALA A 23 -15.68 18.00 -8.94
N HIS A 24 -16.68 17.99 -8.05
CA HIS A 24 -16.72 17.00 -6.96
C HIS A 24 -17.11 15.59 -7.43
N ALA A 25 -17.86 15.48 -8.51
CA ALA A 25 -18.23 14.19 -9.12
C ALA A 25 -17.07 13.54 -9.90
N SER A 26 -16.03 14.28 -10.30
CA SER A 26 -14.89 13.79 -11.07
C SER A 26 -13.78 13.15 -10.22
N ASN A 27 -13.81 13.31 -8.90
CA ASN A 27 -12.77 12.78 -7.99
C ASN A 27 -13.07 11.40 -7.40
N ARG A 28 -14.09 10.69 -7.90
CA ARG A 28 -14.38 9.32 -7.44
C ARG A 28 -13.55 8.30 -8.19
N VAL A 29 -13.12 7.28 -7.45
CA VAL A 29 -12.41 6.15 -8.03
C VAL A 29 -13.35 5.39 -8.98
N PRO A 30 -12.90 5.04 -10.21
CA PRO A 30 -13.70 4.27 -11.15
C PRO A 30 -14.18 2.94 -10.57
N LEU A 31 -15.44 2.59 -10.79
CA LEU A 31 -16.05 1.39 -10.21
C LEU A 31 -15.36 0.09 -10.68
N TRP A 32 -14.92 0.07 -11.94
CA TRP A 32 -14.18 -1.09 -12.47
C TRP A 32 -12.88 -1.36 -11.69
N LEU A 33 -12.19 -0.30 -11.26
CA LEU A 33 -10.96 -0.42 -10.47
C LEU A 33 -11.24 -0.98 -9.06
N LYS A 34 -12.34 -0.55 -8.43
CA LYS A 34 -12.80 -1.09 -7.14
C LYS A 34 -13.06 -2.59 -7.25
N PHE A 35 -13.78 -3.03 -8.28
CA PHE A 35 -14.05 -4.46 -8.51
C PHE A 35 -12.80 -5.26 -8.88
N ALA A 36 -11.95 -4.74 -9.78
CA ALA A 36 -10.71 -5.40 -10.16
C ALA A 36 -9.79 -5.62 -8.95
N TYR A 37 -9.63 -4.59 -8.12
CA TYR A 37 -8.83 -4.69 -6.89
C TYR A 37 -9.45 -5.66 -5.88
N THR A 38 -10.77 -5.62 -5.70
CA THR A 38 -11.48 -6.56 -4.82
C THR A 38 -11.31 -8.00 -5.30
N ALA A 39 -11.43 -8.26 -6.61
CA ALA A 39 -11.21 -9.60 -7.18
C ALA A 39 -9.78 -10.09 -6.93
N PHE A 40 -8.79 -9.22 -7.07
CA PHE A 40 -7.40 -9.53 -6.72
C PHE A 40 -7.27 -9.92 -5.23
N MET A 41 -7.87 -9.14 -4.31
CA MET A 41 -7.82 -9.42 -2.87
C MET A 41 -8.55 -10.73 -2.49
N ILE A 42 -9.68 -11.05 -3.15
CA ILE A 42 -10.40 -12.31 -2.96
C ILE A 42 -9.52 -13.53 -3.30
N VAL A 43 -8.62 -13.40 -4.26
CA VAL A 43 -7.67 -14.45 -4.63
C VAL A 43 -6.46 -14.44 -3.69
N LEU A 44 -5.85 -13.29 -3.47
CA LEU A 44 -4.62 -13.16 -2.69
C LEU A 44 -4.80 -13.61 -1.24
N VAL A 45 -5.85 -13.14 -0.57
CA VAL A 45 -6.02 -13.38 0.88
C VAL A 45 -6.08 -14.87 1.22
N PRO A 46 -6.96 -15.71 0.62
CA PRO A 46 -7.00 -17.13 0.96
C PRO A 46 -5.72 -17.88 0.55
N VAL A 47 -5.08 -17.49 -0.55
CA VAL A 47 -3.84 -18.13 -1.01
C VAL A 47 -2.70 -17.82 -0.05
N TYR A 48 -2.52 -16.57 0.35
CA TYR A 48 -1.46 -16.18 1.31
C TYR A 48 -1.74 -16.75 2.69
N TRP A 49 -2.99 -16.78 3.13
CA TRP A 49 -3.37 -17.41 4.39
C TRP A 49 -2.96 -18.89 4.44
N HIS A 50 -3.24 -19.61 3.35
CA HIS A 50 -2.90 -21.04 3.26
C HIS A 50 -1.41 -21.28 3.14
N SER A 51 -0.68 -20.44 2.38
CA SER A 51 0.74 -20.67 2.05
C SER A 51 1.70 -20.14 3.11
N TYR A 52 1.41 -18.99 3.69
CA TYR A 52 2.28 -18.27 4.63
C TYR A 52 1.69 -18.19 6.05
N GLY A 53 0.38 -18.41 6.18
CA GLY A 53 -0.33 -18.22 7.45
C GLY A 53 -0.80 -16.79 7.70
N PRO A 54 -1.61 -16.58 8.78
CA PRO A 54 -2.24 -15.30 9.05
C PRO A 54 -1.26 -14.18 9.44
N THR A 55 -0.10 -14.53 9.99
CA THR A 55 0.91 -13.56 10.43
C THR A 55 1.56 -12.82 9.28
N ASN A 56 1.51 -13.37 8.05
CA ASN A 56 1.97 -12.70 6.84
C ASN A 56 1.30 -11.33 6.63
N PHE A 57 0.02 -11.21 7.00
CA PHE A 57 -0.72 -9.96 6.82
C PHE A 57 -0.30 -8.83 7.78
N LEU A 58 0.69 -9.05 8.64
CA LEU A 58 1.30 -8.01 9.47
C LEU A 58 2.43 -7.25 8.75
N TYR A 59 2.86 -7.69 7.57
CA TYR A 59 3.78 -6.89 6.78
C TYR A 59 3.14 -5.56 6.36
N PHE A 60 3.92 -4.48 6.35
CA PHE A 60 3.45 -3.15 5.93
C PHE A 60 2.81 -3.14 4.56
N CYS A 61 3.35 -3.91 3.62
CA CYS A 61 2.80 -4.05 2.27
C CYS A 61 1.42 -4.71 2.26
N ASP A 62 1.20 -5.73 3.09
CA ASP A 62 -0.09 -6.42 3.17
C ASP A 62 -1.14 -5.57 3.89
N ILE A 63 -0.77 -4.88 4.98
CA ILE A 63 -1.66 -3.88 5.62
C ILE A 63 -2.04 -2.79 4.61
N ALA A 64 -1.09 -2.32 3.81
CA ALA A 64 -1.39 -1.33 2.78
C ALA A 64 -2.35 -1.87 1.70
N LEU A 65 -2.31 -3.17 1.37
CA LEU A 65 -3.32 -3.77 0.48
C LEU A 65 -4.74 -3.64 1.05
N PHE A 66 -4.93 -3.97 2.34
CA PHE A 66 -6.25 -3.86 2.99
C PHE A 66 -6.71 -2.40 3.11
N LEU A 67 -5.81 -1.50 3.52
CA LEU A 67 -6.14 -0.08 3.62
C LEU A 67 -6.43 0.54 2.24
N THR A 68 -5.73 0.10 1.19
CA THR A 68 -6.02 0.52 -0.19
C THR A 68 -7.38 0.02 -0.63
N LEU A 69 -7.76 -1.24 -0.32
CA LEU A 69 -9.09 -1.75 -0.60
C LEU A 69 -10.18 -0.89 0.05
N ALA A 70 -10.03 -0.61 1.35
CA ALA A 70 -10.94 0.27 2.07
C ALA A 70 -10.95 1.69 1.50
N GLY A 71 -9.78 2.23 1.17
CA GLY A 71 -9.61 3.55 0.56
C GLY A 71 -10.30 3.68 -0.79
N LEU A 72 -10.24 2.64 -1.62
CA LEU A 72 -10.93 2.56 -2.92
C LEU A 72 -12.45 2.61 -2.74
N TRP A 73 -13.01 1.78 -1.85
CA TRP A 73 -14.46 1.72 -1.65
C TRP A 73 -15.03 2.97 -0.97
N LEU A 74 -14.28 3.58 -0.06
CA LEU A 74 -14.67 4.79 0.66
C LEU A 74 -14.31 6.08 -0.08
N ASP A 75 -13.65 6.01 -1.25
CA ASP A 75 -13.06 7.16 -1.95
C ASP A 75 -12.22 8.04 -1.00
N SER A 76 -11.46 7.41 -0.09
CA SER A 76 -10.79 8.07 1.03
C SER A 76 -9.37 8.52 0.67
N SER A 77 -9.18 9.82 0.49
CA SER A 77 -7.84 10.40 0.30
C SER A 77 -6.90 10.12 1.49
N LEU A 78 -7.44 10.07 2.73
CA LEU A 78 -6.65 9.76 3.92
C LEU A 78 -6.03 8.36 3.85
N LEU A 79 -6.85 7.32 3.62
CA LEU A 79 -6.37 5.93 3.57
C LEU A 79 -5.37 5.72 2.43
N ILE A 80 -5.63 6.30 1.27
CA ILE A 80 -4.71 6.23 0.13
C ILE A 80 -3.41 6.97 0.42
N SER A 81 -3.47 8.15 1.06
CA SER A 81 -2.27 8.90 1.45
C SER A 81 -1.45 8.19 2.52
N MET A 82 -2.10 7.50 3.48
CA MET A 82 -1.43 6.64 4.45
C MET A 82 -0.61 5.56 3.75
N CYS A 83 -1.23 4.80 2.84
CA CYS A 83 -0.54 3.76 2.09
C CYS A 83 0.60 4.34 1.24
N ALA A 84 0.37 5.45 0.54
CA ALA A 84 1.38 6.09 -0.29
C ALA A 84 2.62 6.49 0.53
N VAL A 85 2.42 7.17 1.66
CA VAL A 85 3.53 7.55 2.55
C VAL A 85 4.25 6.32 3.10
N GLY A 86 3.47 5.29 3.46
CA GLY A 86 3.99 4.12 4.15
C GLY A 86 4.84 3.20 3.29
N ILE A 87 4.44 3.00 2.04
CA ILE A 87 5.05 1.93 1.24
C ILE A 87 5.65 2.36 -0.10
N LEU A 88 5.37 3.58 -0.63
CA LEU A 88 5.87 3.97 -1.96
C LEU A 88 7.38 3.84 -2.10
N ALA A 89 8.15 4.32 -1.12
CA ALA A 89 9.61 4.26 -1.16
C ALA A 89 10.10 2.80 -1.16
N MET A 90 9.57 1.97 -0.24
CA MET A 90 9.97 0.57 -0.11
C MET A 90 9.56 -0.26 -1.33
N GLN A 91 8.37 -0.02 -1.87
CA GLN A 91 7.90 -0.70 -3.07
C GLN A 91 8.70 -0.30 -4.31
N THR A 92 9.05 0.99 -4.43
CA THR A 92 9.93 1.45 -5.52
C THR A 92 11.29 0.77 -5.43
N PHE A 93 11.84 0.66 -4.22
CA PHE A 93 13.08 -0.04 -3.98
C PHE A 93 12.97 -1.53 -4.36
N TRP A 94 11.88 -2.21 -4.00
CA TRP A 94 11.60 -3.58 -4.42
C TRP A 94 11.58 -3.73 -5.94
N VAL A 95 10.93 -2.79 -6.66
CA VAL A 95 10.89 -2.80 -8.14
C VAL A 95 12.29 -2.69 -8.74
N VAL A 96 13.13 -1.82 -8.18
CA VAL A 96 14.52 -1.65 -8.63
C VAL A 96 15.32 -2.92 -8.38
N ASP A 97 15.24 -3.48 -7.17
CA ASP A 97 15.95 -4.73 -6.81
C ASP A 97 15.48 -5.90 -7.69
N PHE A 98 14.16 -6.04 -7.93
CA PHE A 98 13.60 -7.05 -8.83
C PHE A 98 14.11 -6.92 -10.26
N ALA A 99 14.13 -5.69 -10.78
CA ALA A 99 14.64 -5.44 -12.13
C ALA A 99 16.14 -5.83 -12.23
N LEU A 100 16.96 -5.40 -11.28
CA LEU A 100 18.39 -5.71 -11.27
C LEU A 100 18.65 -7.19 -11.02
N ASN A 101 17.91 -7.83 -10.13
CA ASN A 101 18.01 -9.26 -9.87
C ASN A 101 17.65 -10.11 -11.10
N SER A 102 16.73 -9.64 -11.95
CA SER A 102 16.41 -10.28 -13.24
C SER A 102 17.62 -10.36 -14.20
N PHE A 103 18.61 -9.49 -14.01
CA PHE A 103 19.89 -9.50 -14.73
C PHE A 103 21.03 -10.15 -13.93
N GLY A 104 20.72 -10.77 -12.78
CA GLY A 104 21.71 -11.41 -11.92
C GLY A 104 22.53 -10.47 -11.03
N ALA A 105 22.07 -9.23 -10.83
CA ALA A 105 22.73 -8.20 -10.03
C ALA A 105 21.82 -7.65 -8.91
N PRO A 106 21.37 -8.49 -7.94
CA PRO A 106 20.53 -8.02 -6.85
C PRO A 106 21.27 -6.98 -5.99
N VAL A 107 20.56 -5.97 -5.52
CA VAL A 107 21.14 -4.93 -4.63
C VAL A 107 21.13 -5.42 -3.19
N THR A 108 20.03 -6.02 -2.75
CA THR A 108 19.83 -6.47 -1.36
C THR A 108 19.38 -7.92 -1.23
N GLY A 109 18.90 -8.52 -2.32
CA GLY A 109 18.33 -9.86 -2.31
C GLY A 109 16.90 -9.93 -1.74
N VAL A 110 16.26 -8.81 -1.45
CA VAL A 110 14.85 -8.78 -0.98
C VAL A 110 13.89 -9.41 -1.98
N THR A 111 14.29 -9.51 -3.25
CA THR A 111 13.52 -10.13 -4.33
C THR A 111 13.97 -11.54 -4.70
N ASP A 112 14.94 -12.12 -3.99
CA ASP A 112 15.47 -13.46 -4.29
C ASP A 112 14.40 -14.55 -4.31
N TYR A 113 13.39 -14.43 -3.44
CA TYR A 113 12.27 -15.38 -3.38
C TYR A 113 11.48 -15.45 -4.70
N MET A 114 11.52 -14.40 -5.52
CA MET A 114 10.88 -14.36 -6.84
C MET A 114 11.58 -15.26 -7.88
N PHE A 115 12.84 -15.64 -7.63
CA PHE A 115 13.66 -16.44 -8.53
C PHE A 115 13.88 -17.86 -8.02
N LYS A 116 13.51 -18.17 -6.76
CA LYS A 116 13.62 -19.51 -6.18
C LYS A 116 12.58 -20.45 -6.80
N HIS A 117 13.02 -21.62 -7.27
CA HIS A 117 12.15 -22.63 -7.87
C HIS A 117 11.18 -23.28 -6.87
N GLU A 118 11.48 -23.20 -5.57
CA GLU A 118 10.66 -23.72 -4.48
C GLU A 118 9.31 -22.97 -4.38
N ASN A 119 9.29 -21.70 -4.75
CA ASN A 119 8.06 -20.90 -4.77
C ASN A 119 7.28 -21.15 -6.06
N SER A 120 6.01 -21.50 -5.95
CA SER A 120 5.16 -21.71 -7.11
C SER A 120 5.09 -20.43 -7.98
N LEU A 121 4.98 -20.60 -9.29
CA LEU A 121 4.78 -19.47 -10.22
C LEU A 121 3.56 -18.64 -9.88
N PHE A 122 2.53 -19.28 -9.32
CA PHE A 122 1.31 -18.60 -8.91
C PHE A 122 1.53 -17.66 -7.73
N LEU A 123 2.26 -18.12 -6.67
CA LEU A 123 2.63 -17.27 -5.53
C LEU A 123 3.51 -16.10 -5.96
N ARG A 124 4.50 -16.37 -6.82
CA ARG A 124 5.34 -15.32 -7.39
C ARG A 124 4.52 -14.32 -8.22
N GLY A 125 3.55 -14.82 -9.01
CA GLY A 125 2.64 -13.98 -9.78
C GLY A 125 1.78 -13.06 -8.90
N LEU A 126 1.27 -13.57 -7.78
CA LEU A 126 0.54 -12.74 -6.80
C LEU A 126 1.46 -11.67 -6.19
N SER A 127 2.71 -12.01 -5.86
CA SER A 127 3.68 -11.06 -5.29
C SER A 127 4.08 -9.93 -6.23
N LEU A 128 3.75 -10.00 -7.54
CA LEU A 128 3.94 -8.88 -8.46
C LEU A 128 3.11 -7.64 -8.10
N TYR A 129 2.22 -7.72 -7.11
CA TYR A 129 1.55 -6.52 -6.60
C TYR A 129 2.55 -5.48 -6.08
N HIS A 130 3.69 -5.90 -5.58
CA HIS A 130 4.78 -4.98 -5.23
C HIS A 130 5.23 -4.11 -6.41
N GLY A 131 5.10 -4.61 -7.63
CA GLY A 131 5.44 -3.90 -8.86
C GLY A 131 4.38 -2.89 -9.29
N TRP A 132 3.08 -3.22 -9.23
CA TRP A 132 2.04 -2.34 -9.76
C TRP A 132 1.37 -1.46 -8.69
N LEU A 133 1.39 -1.86 -7.41
CA LEU A 133 0.74 -1.11 -6.33
C LEU A 133 1.28 0.33 -6.16
N PRO A 134 2.61 0.60 -6.28
CA PRO A 134 3.12 1.97 -6.21
C PRO A 134 2.51 2.89 -7.27
N PHE A 135 2.38 2.40 -8.50
CA PHE A 135 1.77 3.18 -9.59
C PHE A 135 0.30 3.42 -9.35
N LEU A 136 -0.42 2.42 -8.83
CA LEU A 136 -1.82 2.58 -8.42
C LEU A 136 -1.96 3.62 -7.31
N LEU A 137 -1.14 3.57 -6.26
CA LEU A 137 -1.18 4.54 -5.17
C LEU A 137 -0.86 5.96 -5.65
N ALA A 138 0.14 6.11 -6.51
CA ALA A 138 0.46 7.41 -7.12
C ALA A 138 -0.73 7.95 -7.93
N TYR A 139 -1.37 7.11 -8.75
CA TYR A 139 -2.58 7.46 -9.48
C TYR A 139 -3.72 7.87 -8.54
N LEU A 140 -3.97 7.10 -7.47
CA LEU A 140 -5.04 7.37 -6.52
C LEU A 140 -4.80 8.65 -5.71
N VAL A 141 -3.55 8.94 -5.33
CA VAL A 141 -3.19 10.22 -4.69
C VAL A 141 -3.41 11.38 -5.66
N TRP A 142 -3.06 11.20 -6.94
CA TRP A 142 -3.34 12.22 -7.96
C TRP A 142 -4.85 12.43 -8.16
N GLN A 143 -5.64 11.35 -8.17
CA GLN A 143 -7.09 11.38 -8.39
C GLN A 143 -7.87 11.94 -7.20
N LEU A 144 -7.54 11.50 -5.97
CA LEU A 144 -8.28 11.86 -4.74
C LEU A 144 -7.70 13.06 -4.00
N GLY A 145 -6.46 13.45 -4.33
CA GLY A 145 -5.69 14.43 -3.59
C GLY A 145 -4.93 13.84 -2.40
N TYR A 146 -3.82 14.49 -2.04
CA TYR A 146 -3.02 14.10 -0.87
C TYR A 146 -3.59 14.69 0.42
N ASP A 147 -3.84 13.83 1.41
CA ASP A 147 -4.25 14.22 2.76
C ASP A 147 -3.02 14.23 3.70
N ARG A 148 -2.66 15.39 4.23
CA ARG A 148 -1.50 15.56 5.13
C ARG A 148 -1.59 14.74 6.41
N ARG A 149 -2.79 14.35 6.84
CA ARG A 149 -2.99 13.46 7.98
C ARG A 149 -2.51 12.02 7.70
N GLY A 150 -2.28 11.67 6.44
CA GLY A 150 -1.78 10.36 6.03
C GLY A 150 -0.44 10.03 6.69
N PHE A 151 0.49 11.00 6.81
CA PHE A 151 1.79 10.77 7.45
C PHE A 151 1.66 10.40 8.94
N PRO A 152 1.06 11.22 9.82
CA PRO A 152 0.94 10.84 11.23
C PRO A 152 0.07 9.60 11.44
N ALA A 153 -0.98 9.42 10.65
CA ALA A 153 -1.84 8.25 10.75
C ALA A 153 -1.08 6.95 10.38
N TRP A 154 -0.29 6.96 9.30
CA TRP A 154 0.57 5.82 8.98
C TRP A 154 1.64 5.59 10.05
N THR A 155 2.24 6.65 10.59
CA THR A 155 3.25 6.53 11.65
C THR A 155 2.70 5.77 12.86
N ILE A 156 1.46 6.08 13.29
CA ILE A 156 0.79 5.37 14.39
C ILE A 156 0.60 3.88 14.04
N VAL A 157 0.10 3.58 12.84
CA VAL A 157 -0.09 2.19 12.37
C VAL A 157 1.25 1.46 12.31
N ALA A 158 2.29 2.09 11.77
CA ALA A 158 3.62 1.50 11.66
C ALA A 158 4.21 1.17 13.03
N TRP A 159 4.14 2.08 13.99
CA TRP A 159 4.60 1.82 15.36
C TRP A 159 3.81 0.69 16.02
N ALA A 160 2.49 0.69 15.89
CA ALA A 160 1.67 -0.39 16.44
C ALA A 160 2.05 -1.76 15.85
N LEU A 161 2.26 -1.84 14.53
CA LEU A 161 2.68 -3.06 13.85
C LEU A 161 4.10 -3.48 14.27
N MET A 162 5.06 -2.55 14.32
CA MET A 162 6.43 -2.85 14.73
C MET A 162 6.48 -3.40 16.15
N LEU A 163 5.79 -2.76 17.11
CA LEU A 163 5.71 -3.23 18.48
C LEU A 163 5.03 -4.60 18.57
N THR A 164 3.93 -4.80 17.80
CA THR A 164 3.27 -6.11 17.75
C THR A 164 4.20 -7.18 17.20
N CYS A 165 4.91 -6.89 16.11
CA CYS A 165 5.86 -7.83 15.53
C CYS A 165 7.02 -8.13 16.48
N PHE A 166 7.54 -7.13 17.17
CA PHE A 166 8.66 -7.30 18.07
C PHE A 166 8.31 -8.13 19.32
N PHE A 167 7.16 -7.87 19.95
CA PHE A 167 6.79 -8.52 21.19
C PHE A 167 6.04 -9.85 21.05
N PHE A 168 5.33 -10.06 19.93
CA PHE A 168 4.40 -11.17 19.80
C PHE A 168 4.69 -12.10 18.62
N MET A 169 5.57 -11.69 17.67
CA MET A 169 5.87 -12.52 16.50
C MET A 169 7.26 -13.17 16.63
N PRO A 170 7.50 -14.28 15.94
CA PRO A 170 8.78 -14.97 15.99
C PRO A 170 9.90 -14.09 15.43
N GLY A 171 11.04 -14.12 16.11
CA GLY A 171 12.29 -13.57 15.62
C GLY A 171 12.86 -14.38 14.45
N PRO A 172 14.04 -13.99 13.93
CA PRO A 172 14.71 -14.73 12.85
C PRO A 172 14.90 -16.21 13.16
N ASP A 173 14.56 -17.07 12.19
CA ASP A 173 14.74 -18.52 12.29
C ASP A 173 15.11 -19.11 10.91
N PRO A 174 16.31 -19.67 10.74
CA PRO A 174 16.74 -20.26 9.47
C PRO A 174 15.90 -21.50 9.04
N ASN A 175 15.12 -22.08 9.95
CA ASN A 175 14.31 -23.28 9.69
C ASN A 175 12.82 -22.96 9.50
N ALA A 176 12.43 -21.69 9.45
CA ALA A 176 11.02 -21.27 9.39
C ALA A 176 10.27 -21.72 8.12
N GLY A 177 10.97 -22.08 7.06
CA GLY A 177 10.39 -22.43 5.76
C GLY A 177 9.67 -21.24 5.12
N LEU A 178 8.37 -21.40 4.81
CA LEU A 178 7.53 -20.32 4.27
C LEU A 178 6.82 -19.50 5.36
N THR A 179 6.90 -19.93 6.64
CA THR A 179 6.28 -19.17 7.73
C THR A 179 7.02 -17.86 7.95
N PRO A 180 6.32 -16.72 7.96
CA PRO A 180 6.95 -15.43 8.18
C PRO A 180 7.62 -15.35 9.55
N VAL A 181 8.89 -14.97 9.54
CA VAL A 181 9.69 -14.64 10.73
C VAL A 181 10.23 -13.23 10.57
N ASN A 182 10.69 -12.60 11.64
CA ASN A 182 11.27 -11.26 11.60
C ASN A 182 10.41 -10.25 10.81
N ILE A 183 9.09 -10.34 10.97
CA ILE A 183 8.11 -9.54 10.21
C ILE A 183 8.44 -8.05 10.37
N ASN A 184 8.44 -7.33 9.26
CA ASN A 184 8.86 -5.91 9.15
C ASN A 184 10.31 -5.66 9.60
N TYR A 185 11.15 -6.70 9.64
CA TYR A 185 12.58 -6.61 9.96
C TYR A 185 12.87 -5.96 11.33
N VAL A 186 11.99 -6.19 12.31
CA VAL A 186 12.11 -5.61 13.66
C VAL A 186 13.34 -6.10 14.44
N TRP A 187 13.93 -7.24 14.05
CA TRP A 187 15.13 -7.81 14.63
C TRP A 187 16.39 -7.55 13.78
N GLY A 188 16.30 -6.77 12.72
CA GLY A 188 17.40 -6.49 11.78
C GLY A 188 17.15 -7.04 10.38
N PRO A 189 18.08 -6.84 9.45
CA PRO A 189 17.85 -7.09 8.03
C PRO A 189 17.89 -8.57 7.60
N SER A 190 18.14 -9.50 8.53
CA SER A 190 18.30 -10.93 8.24
C SER A 190 17.19 -11.74 8.89
N ASP A 191 16.60 -12.67 8.13
CA ASP A 191 15.63 -13.66 8.65
C ASP A 191 16.31 -14.88 9.28
N VAL A 192 17.65 -14.98 9.18
CA VAL A 192 18.45 -16.09 9.72
C VAL A 192 18.92 -15.81 11.14
N ALA A 193 19.33 -14.58 11.43
CA ALA A 193 19.86 -14.18 12.73
C ALA A 193 19.53 -12.72 13.05
N ALA A 194 19.22 -12.45 14.32
CA ALA A 194 19.04 -11.09 14.79
C ALA A 194 20.34 -10.28 14.65
N GLN A 195 20.20 -8.98 14.42
CA GLN A 195 21.34 -8.07 14.36
C GLN A 195 22.04 -7.96 15.73
N THR A 196 23.36 -7.75 15.73
CA THR A 196 24.19 -7.64 16.95
C THR A 196 24.89 -6.31 17.10
N TRP A 197 24.76 -5.39 16.15
CA TRP A 197 25.44 -4.10 16.09
C TRP A 197 24.70 -3.00 16.88
N VAL A 198 23.45 -3.23 17.25
CA VAL A 198 22.71 -2.42 18.22
C VAL A 198 22.22 -3.36 19.33
N PRO A 199 22.39 -3.02 20.63
CA PRO A 199 21.85 -3.84 21.71
C PRO A 199 20.34 -3.98 21.54
N PRO A 200 19.74 -5.14 21.83
CA PRO A 200 18.29 -5.26 21.97
C PRO A 200 17.87 -4.54 23.25
N TYR A 201 17.74 -3.22 23.17
CA TYR A 201 17.34 -2.21 24.18
C TYR A 201 17.65 -2.53 25.65
#